data_a094eaca15b4e4e4c8a413452febb186
#
_entry.id   a094eaca15b4e4e4c8a413452febb186
#
_cell.length_a   1.000
_cell.length_b   1.000
_cell.length_c   1.000
_cell.angle_alpha   90.00
_cell.angle_beta   90.00
_cell.angle_gamma   90.00
#
_symmetry.space_group_name_H-M   'P 1'
#
loop_
_entity.id
_entity.type
_entity.pdbx_description
1 polymer ?
#
loop_
_entity_poly.entity_id
_entity_poly.type
_entity_poly.pdbx_seq_one_letter_code
_entity_poly.pdbx_strand_id
1 'polypeptide(L)'
;MKLKDAGDPVEQAKIYSDGGADEICFLDITASNENRDIIIDIVKKTAKECFVPLTVGGGVRTIQNIRDLLLAGADKVSINTAAVKDINFVKEASKKFGSQCIVVAIDAKKVSDNKWEVFTHGGRNKTGIDAIEFAKQVETNGAGEILLTSMDKDGTKSGYDINLLKAITQSTNIPVIASGGVGNLDHLYDGIVKGGASAVLAASIFHYGEYKIKDAKEYLNSKNVSVRL
;
A
#
# COMPACT_ATOMS: atom_id res chain seq x y z
N MET A 1 -4.29 2.39 18.58
CA MET A 1 -2.91 1.92 18.47
C MET A 1 -1.99 3.07 18.89
N LYS A 2 -1.00 2.87 19.78
CA LYS A 2 0.00 3.90 20.06
C LYS A 2 1.02 3.83 18.92
N LEU A 3 1.10 4.88 18.11
CA LEU A 3 2.15 5.03 17.11
C LEU A 3 3.49 5.03 17.84
N LYS A 4 4.43 4.21 17.38
CA LYS A 4 5.82 4.25 17.84
C LYS A 4 6.61 5.06 16.82
N ASP A 5 7.51 5.90 17.31
CA ASP A 5 8.46 6.62 16.48
C ASP A 5 9.40 5.61 15.79
N ALA A 6 9.49 5.68 14.48
CA ALA A 6 10.36 4.82 13.66
C ALA A 6 11.60 5.58 13.15
N GLY A 7 11.82 6.81 13.60
CA GLY A 7 12.95 7.65 13.21
C GLY A 7 12.67 8.55 12.00
N ASP A 8 13.71 9.15 11.45
CA ASP A 8 13.61 10.03 10.29
C ASP A 8 13.18 9.24 9.04
N PRO A 9 12.09 9.62 8.36
CA PRO A 9 11.57 8.87 7.20
C PRO A 9 12.53 8.85 6.01
N VAL A 10 13.37 9.87 5.83
CA VAL A 10 14.36 9.92 4.75
C VAL A 10 15.48 8.92 5.00
N GLU A 11 15.98 8.86 6.23
CA GLU A 11 17.00 7.88 6.64
C GLU A 11 16.47 6.45 6.53
N GLN A 12 15.24 6.22 6.97
CA GLN A 12 14.61 4.89 6.87
C GLN A 12 14.43 4.45 5.42
N ALA A 13 13.97 5.33 4.54
CA ALA A 13 13.84 5.03 3.11
C ALA A 13 15.19 4.67 2.48
N LYS A 14 16.25 5.40 2.84
CA LYS A 14 17.61 5.09 2.39
C LYS A 14 18.06 3.72 2.87
N ILE A 15 17.87 3.41 4.15
CA ILE A 15 18.22 2.08 4.72
C ILE A 15 17.50 0.96 3.99
N TYR A 16 16.22 1.13 3.63
CA TYR A 16 15.47 0.11 2.89
C TYR A 16 15.91 0.00 1.44
N SER A 17 16.17 1.12 0.77
CA SER A 17 16.70 1.14 -0.59
C SER A 17 18.05 0.42 -0.66
N ASP A 18 18.98 0.77 0.22
CA ASP A 18 20.30 0.14 0.33
C ASP A 18 20.21 -1.33 0.78
N GLY A 19 19.20 -1.67 1.57
CA GLY A 19 18.89 -3.01 2.04
C GLY A 19 18.25 -3.94 1.02
N GLY A 20 17.98 -3.44 -0.20
CA GLY A 20 17.48 -4.23 -1.32
C GLY A 20 15.95 -4.30 -1.42
N ALA A 21 15.21 -3.34 -0.87
CA ALA A 21 13.79 -3.22 -1.17
C ALA A 21 13.55 -3.10 -2.67
N ASP A 22 12.45 -3.64 -3.17
CA ASP A 22 12.07 -3.48 -4.58
C ASP A 22 11.32 -2.17 -4.80
N GLU A 23 10.50 -1.77 -3.82
CA GLU A 23 9.77 -0.51 -3.79
C GLU A 23 9.66 0.00 -2.35
N ILE A 24 9.48 1.31 -2.18
CA ILE A 24 9.20 1.94 -0.89
C ILE A 24 7.84 2.60 -0.94
N CYS A 25 7.03 2.37 0.10
CA CYS A 25 5.74 3.00 0.26
C CYS A 25 5.75 3.95 1.46
N PHE A 26 5.54 5.23 1.19
CA PHE A 26 5.50 6.30 2.19
C PHE A 26 4.05 6.75 2.36
N LEU A 27 3.45 6.44 3.52
CA LEU A 27 2.04 6.72 3.79
C LEU A 27 1.89 7.63 5.01
N ASP A 28 1.36 8.85 4.82
CA ASP A 28 0.88 9.67 5.92
C ASP A 28 -0.56 9.26 6.28
N ILE A 29 -0.66 8.29 7.19
CA ILE A 29 -1.94 7.69 7.59
C ILE A 29 -2.85 8.63 8.40
N THR A 30 -2.32 9.75 8.88
CA THR A 30 -3.08 10.74 9.67
C THR A 30 -3.53 11.95 8.86
N ALA A 31 -2.89 12.25 7.73
CA ALA A 31 -3.15 13.45 6.93
C ALA A 31 -4.61 13.61 6.52
N SER A 32 -5.27 12.54 6.10
CA SER A 32 -6.69 12.57 5.71
C SER A 32 -7.61 12.87 6.88
N ASN A 33 -7.27 12.41 8.09
CA ASN A 33 -8.07 12.64 9.29
C ASN A 33 -7.84 14.02 9.89
N GLU A 34 -6.59 14.48 9.90
CA GLU A 34 -6.19 15.78 10.45
C GLU A 34 -6.38 16.92 9.46
N ASN A 35 -6.82 16.60 8.26
CA ASN A 35 -6.97 17.56 7.15
C ASN A 35 -5.68 18.34 6.85
N ARG A 36 -4.50 17.70 7.07
CA ARG A 36 -3.19 18.27 6.80
C ARG A 36 -2.85 18.22 5.32
N ASP A 37 -1.98 19.13 4.91
CA ASP A 37 -1.41 19.13 3.58
C ASP A 37 -0.36 18.02 3.42
N ILE A 38 -0.07 17.69 2.17
CA ILE A 38 0.89 16.67 1.78
C ILE A 38 2.31 17.15 2.13
N ILE A 39 3.13 16.23 2.62
CA ILE A 39 4.52 16.48 3.05
C ILE A 39 5.51 16.52 1.89
N ILE A 40 5.33 17.44 0.96
CA ILE A 40 6.10 17.55 -0.30
C ILE A 40 7.62 17.64 -0.06
N ASP A 41 8.06 18.38 0.95
CA ASP A 41 9.50 18.56 1.21
C ASP A 41 10.17 17.28 1.71
N ILE A 42 9.44 16.45 2.47
CA ILE A 42 9.94 15.13 2.89
C ILE A 42 10.04 14.22 1.67
N VAL A 43 9.02 14.22 0.80
CA VAL A 43 9.05 13.42 -0.46
C VAL A 43 10.25 13.81 -1.32
N LYS A 44 10.52 15.12 -1.51
CA LYS A 44 11.70 15.60 -2.26
C LYS A 44 13.03 15.13 -1.67
N LYS A 45 13.14 15.12 -0.35
CA LYS A 45 14.35 14.65 0.35
C LYS A 45 14.49 13.14 0.19
N THR A 46 13.41 12.38 0.41
CA THR A 46 13.39 10.93 0.25
C THR A 46 13.77 10.50 -1.16
N ALA A 47 13.19 11.12 -2.18
CA ALA A 47 13.47 10.81 -3.58
C ALA A 47 14.93 11.04 -4.00
N LYS A 48 15.69 11.87 -3.28
CA LYS A 48 17.13 12.08 -3.52
C LYS A 48 18.00 10.95 -2.98
N GLU A 49 17.53 10.26 -1.94
CA GLU A 49 18.27 9.21 -1.23
C GLU A 49 17.78 7.80 -1.56
N CYS A 50 16.65 7.69 -2.27
CA CYS A 50 15.97 6.43 -2.59
C CYS A 50 16.07 6.15 -4.09
N PHE A 51 16.66 5.01 -4.48
CA PHE A 51 16.91 4.64 -5.88
C PHE A 51 16.06 3.44 -6.33
N VAL A 52 14.96 3.19 -5.63
CA VAL A 52 13.91 2.25 -6.01
C VAL A 52 12.59 3.01 -6.13
N PRO A 53 11.58 2.49 -6.84
CA PRO A 53 10.30 3.18 -6.98
C PRO A 53 9.70 3.61 -5.65
N LEU A 54 9.26 4.85 -5.58
CA LEU A 54 8.68 5.48 -4.39
C LEU A 54 7.18 5.71 -4.61
N THR A 55 6.37 5.00 -3.84
CA THR A 55 4.92 5.24 -3.75
C THR A 55 4.62 6.16 -2.57
N VAL A 56 3.89 7.24 -2.82
CA VAL A 56 3.53 8.21 -1.77
C VAL A 56 2.02 8.31 -1.65
N GLY A 57 1.51 8.26 -0.43
CA GLY A 57 0.08 8.42 -0.13
C GLY A 57 -0.20 9.13 1.18
N GLY A 58 -1.47 9.43 1.39
CA GLY A 58 -1.95 10.21 2.54
C GLY A 58 -2.29 11.66 2.15
N GLY A 59 -3.50 12.11 2.46
CA GLY A 59 -3.96 13.47 2.21
C GLY A 59 -4.21 13.86 0.75
N VAL A 60 -4.09 12.96 -0.22
CA VAL A 60 -4.31 13.23 -1.66
C VAL A 60 -5.80 13.43 -1.93
N ARG A 61 -6.15 14.62 -2.42
CA ARG A 61 -7.56 15.04 -2.63
C ARG A 61 -7.85 15.61 -4.00
N THR A 62 -6.83 16.09 -4.70
CA THR A 62 -6.95 16.77 -5.98
C THR A 62 -5.95 16.25 -7.00
N ILE A 63 -6.26 16.45 -8.28
CA ILE A 63 -5.34 16.16 -9.39
C ILE A 63 -4.03 16.96 -9.26
N GLN A 64 -4.10 18.18 -8.70
CA GLN A 64 -2.90 18.97 -8.44
C GLN A 64 -2.02 18.33 -7.38
N ASN A 65 -2.59 17.74 -6.32
CA ASN A 65 -1.81 16.98 -5.33
C ASN A 65 -1.02 15.82 -5.95
N ILE A 66 -1.64 15.08 -6.89
CA ILE A 66 -0.94 14.01 -7.62
C ILE A 66 0.23 14.57 -8.42
N ARG A 67 -0.01 15.66 -9.16
CA ARG A 67 1.04 16.33 -9.93
C ARG A 67 2.21 16.78 -9.04
N ASP A 68 1.93 17.40 -7.90
CA ASP A 68 2.94 17.93 -6.98
C ASP A 68 3.80 16.81 -6.38
N LEU A 69 3.18 15.65 -6.05
CA LEU A 69 3.90 14.48 -5.56
C LEU A 69 4.80 13.87 -6.64
N LEU A 70 4.31 13.70 -7.88
CA LEU A 70 5.12 13.20 -9.00
C LEU A 70 6.28 14.16 -9.32
N LEU A 71 6.05 15.47 -9.31
CA LEU A 71 7.11 16.48 -9.49
C LEU A 71 8.11 16.52 -8.32
N ALA A 72 7.68 16.10 -7.12
CA ALA A 72 8.55 15.97 -5.95
C ALA A 72 9.45 14.73 -6.00
N GLY A 73 9.22 13.81 -6.93
CA GLY A 73 10.01 12.61 -7.16
C GLY A 73 9.34 11.30 -6.75
N ALA A 74 8.03 11.31 -6.46
CA ALA A 74 7.27 10.06 -6.34
C ALA A 74 7.09 9.41 -7.72
N ASP A 75 7.22 8.10 -7.80
CA ASP A 75 6.93 7.31 -9.01
C ASP A 75 5.45 6.95 -9.08
N LYS A 76 4.83 6.70 -7.93
CA LYS A 76 3.42 6.33 -7.81
C LYS A 76 2.76 7.13 -6.69
N VAL A 77 1.46 7.38 -6.85
CA VAL A 77 0.64 8.07 -5.84
C VAL A 77 -0.49 7.15 -5.38
N SER A 78 -0.56 6.95 -4.06
CA SER A 78 -1.60 6.14 -3.43
C SER A 78 -2.77 7.00 -2.97
N ILE A 79 -3.97 6.66 -3.42
CA ILE A 79 -5.24 7.36 -3.12
C ILE A 79 -6.24 6.40 -2.48
N ASN A 80 -6.91 6.84 -1.42
CA ASN A 80 -7.97 6.08 -0.73
C ASN A 80 -9.26 6.91 -0.67
N THR A 81 -9.40 7.82 0.28
CA THR A 81 -10.63 8.56 0.56
C THR A 81 -11.18 9.32 -0.65
N ALA A 82 -10.32 9.89 -1.50
CA ALA A 82 -10.75 10.61 -2.70
C ALA A 82 -11.38 9.65 -3.73
N ALA A 83 -10.79 8.47 -3.93
CA ALA A 83 -11.33 7.44 -4.82
C ALA A 83 -12.68 6.88 -4.35
N VAL A 84 -12.84 6.72 -3.03
CA VAL A 84 -14.10 6.26 -2.41
C VAL A 84 -15.21 7.32 -2.54
N LYS A 85 -14.87 8.60 -2.40
CA LYS A 85 -15.82 9.72 -2.54
C LYS A 85 -16.29 9.91 -3.98
N ASP A 86 -15.37 9.77 -4.92
CA ASP A 86 -15.66 9.90 -6.34
C ASP A 86 -14.72 9.01 -7.16
N ILE A 87 -15.24 7.92 -7.68
CA ILE A 87 -14.49 6.98 -8.52
C ILE A 87 -13.97 7.60 -9.81
N ASN A 88 -14.62 8.66 -10.33
CA ASN A 88 -14.14 9.39 -11.50
C ASN A 88 -12.80 10.07 -11.26
N PHE A 89 -12.45 10.35 -10.01
CA PHE A 89 -11.13 10.86 -9.65
C PHE A 89 -10.00 9.89 -10.08
N VAL A 90 -10.21 8.57 -9.94
CA VAL A 90 -9.26 7.54 -10.43
C VAL A 90 -9.13 7.62 -11.94
N LYS A 91 -10.26 7.72 -12.65
CA LYS A 91 -10.30 7.83 -14.12
C LYS A 91 -9.60 9.09 -14.63
N GLU A 92 -9.83 10.22 -14.00
CA GLU A 92 -9.18 11.49 -14.36
C GLU A 92 -7.66 11.41 -14.11
N ALA A 93 -7.27 10.90 -12.94
CA ALA A 93 -5.87 10.75 -12.57
C ALA A 93 -5.12 9.81 -13.53
N SER A 94 -5.68 8.64 -13.83
CA SER A 94 -5.06 7.66 -14.73
C SER A 94 -4.93 8.17 -16.16
N LYS A 95 -5.94 8.89 -16.67
CA LYS A 95 -5.88 9.53 -17.99
C LYS A 95 -4.79 10.60 -18.08
N LYS A 96 -4.55 11.32 -16.99
CA LYS A 96 -3.62 12.45 -16.97
C LYS A 96 -2.18 12.04 -16.74
N PHE A 97 -1.94 11.04 -15.88
CA PHE A 97 -0.61 10.66 -15.43
C PHE A 97 -0.19 9.26 -15.88
N GLY A 98 -1.11 8.45 -16.38
CA GLY A 98 -0.93 7.04 -16.69
C GLY A 98 -1.35 6.14 -15.53
N SER A 99 -1.92 4.97 -15.86
CA SER A 99 -2.37 3.99 -14.86
C SER A 99 -1.23 3.57 -13.92
N GLN A 100 -0.02 3.41 -14.45
CA GLN A 100 1.18 2.98 -13.72
C GLN A 100 1.55 3.91 -12.55
N CYS A 101 1.08 5.17 -12.55
CA CYS A 101 1.32 6.12 -11.47
C CYS A 101 0.23 6.09 -10.38
N ILE A 102 -0.87 5.36 -10.59
CA ILE A 102 -2.05 5.42 -9.73
C ILE A 102 -2.23 4.11 -8.97
N VAL A 103 -2.01 4.16 -7.67
CA VAL A 103 -2.29 3.08 -6.73
C VAL A 103 -3.57 3.43 -5.96
N VAL A 104 -4.54 2.54 -5.90
CA VAL A 104 -5.71 2.75 -5.03
C VAL A 104 -5.56 1.92 -3.77
N ALA A 105 -5.49 2.60 -2.62
CA ALA A 105 -5.46 1.94 -1.32
C ALA A 105 -6.89 1.58 -0.89
N ILE A 106 -7.08 0.31 -0.53
CA ILE A 106 -8.34 -0.24 -0.02
C ILE A 106 -8.12 -0.73 1.40
N ASP A 107 -8.63 0.02 2.37
CA ASP A 107 -8.68 -0.41 3.77
C ASP A 107 -9.97 -1.22 3.96
N ALA A 108 -9.84 -2.54 4.10
CA ALA A 108 -10.98 -3.45 4.16
C ALA A 108 -11.13 -4.08 5.55
N LYS A 109 -12.36 -4.15 6.04
CA LYS A 109 -12.70 -4.81 7.30
C LYS A 109 -13.77 -5.87 7.09
N LYS A 110 -13.58 -7.05 7.68
CA LYS A 110 -14.57 -8.13 7.62
C LYS A 110 -15.86 -7.73 8.33
N VAL A 111 -17.00 -7.88 7.66
CA VAL A 111 -18.32 -7.57 8.21
C VAL A 111 -19.19 -8.83 8.36
N SER A 112 -18.94 -9.85 7.57
CA SER A 112 -19.54 -11.19 7.69
C SER A 112 -18.69 -12.21 6.94
N ASP A 113 -19.10 -13.47 6.87
CA ASP A 113 -18.38 -14.48 6.12
C ASP A 113 -18.29 -14.12 4.63
N ASN A 114 -17.04 -14.08 4.12
CA ASN A 114 -16.69 -13.71 2.75
C ASN A 114 -17.20 -12.31 2.31
N LYS A 115 -17.39 -11.40 3.27
CA LYS A 115 -17.73 -10.01 2.97
C LYS A 115 -16.85 -9.04 3.73
N TRP A 116 -16.31 -8.07 3.01
CA TRP A 116 -15.48 -6.99 3.55
C TRP A 116 -16.01 -5.64 3.08
N GLU A 117 -16.01 -4.70 3.99
CA GLU A 117 -16.45 -3.31 3.74
C GLU A 117 -15.22 -2.40 3.65
N VAL A 118 -15.24 -1.48 2.69
CA VAL A 118 -14.22 -0.43 2.54
C VAL A 118 -14.35 0.63 3.63
N PHE A 119 -13.22 1.06 4.17
CA PHE A 119 -13.13 2.15 5.14
C PHE A 119 -12.31 3.31 4.59
N THR A 120 -12.54 4.49 5.14
CA THR A 120 -11.81 5.73 4.79
C THR A 120 -11.23 6.40 6.03
N HIS A 121 -10.45 7.47 5.81
CA HIS A 121 -9.82 8.27 6.88
C HIS A 121 -8.95 7.43 7.83
N GLY A 122 -8.09 6.57 7.25
CA GLY A 122 -7.23 5.67 8.02
C GLY A 122 -8.03 4.66 8.84
N GLY A 123 -9.08 4.08 8.24
CA GLY A 123 -9.90 3.04 8.87
C GLY A 123 -10.95 3.53 9.86
N ARG A 124 -11.23 4.84 9.93
CA ARG A 124 -12.16 5.40 10.94
C ARG A 124 -13.61 5.43 10.49
N ASN A 125 -13.86 5.61 9.19
CA ASN A 125 -15.20 5.82 8.66
C ASN A 125 -15.66 4.65 7.80
N LYS A 126 -16.76 4.01 8.16
CA LYS A 126 -17.48 3.03 7.36
C LYS A 126 -18.04 3.69 6.11
N THR A 127 -18.06 2.95 4.99
CA THR A 127 -18.61 3.46 3.72
C THR A 127 -19.86 2.72 3.25
N GLY A 128 -20.10 1.50 3.73
CA GLY A 128 -21.13 0.61 3.22
C GLY A 128 -20.78 -0.04 1.86
N ILE A 129 -19.58 0.21 1.34
CA ILE A 129 -19.14 -0.26 0.02
C ILE A 129 -18.46 -1.62 0.19
N ASP A 130 -18.88 -2.60 -0.62
CA ASP A 130 -18.23 -3.91 -0.69
C ASP A 130 -16.82 -3.79 -1.29
N ALA A 131 -15.82 -4.38 -0.63
CA ALA A 131 -14.42 -4.23 -1.03
C ALA A 131 -14.12 -4.90 -2.38
N ILE A 132 -14.79 -6.01 -2.72
CA ILE A 132 -14.58 -6.74 -3.98
C ILE A 132 -15.16 -5.92 -5.13
N GLU A 133 -16.36 -5.41 -4.97
CA GLU A 133 -16.99 -4.56 -5.99
C GLU A 133 -16.23 -3.25 -6.19
N PHE A 134 -15.69 -2.66 -5.11
CA PHE A 134 -14.86 -1.48 -5.22
C PHE A 134 -13.53 -1.76 -5.95
N ALA A 135 -12.90 -2.90 -5.69
CA ALA A 135 -11.68 -3.31 -6.39
C ALA A 135 -11.90 -3.41 -7.92
N LYS A 136 -13.03 -4.00 -8.36
CA LYS A 136 -13.41 -4.03 -9.78
C LYS A 136 -13.65 -2.64 -10.36
N GLN A 137 -14.29 -1.76 -9.59
CA GLN A 137 -14.55 -0.38 -10.03
C GLN A 137 -13.25 0.41 -10.20
N VAL A 138 -12.29 0.30 -9.29
CA VAL A 138 -11.01 1.02 -9.40
C VAL A 138 -10.19 0.51 -10.58
N GLU A 139 -10.16 -0.80 -10.85
CA GLU A 139 -9.54 -1.35 -12.05
C GLU A 139 -10.19 -0.81 -13.32
N THR A 140 -11.53 -0.87 -13.43
CA THR A 140 -12.29 -0.39 -14.58
C THR A 140 -12.07 1.12 -14.83
N ASN A 141 -11.81 1.90 -13.77
CA ASN A 141 -11.51 3.32 -13.87
C ASN A 141 -10.01 3.63 -14.05
N GLY A 142 -9.17 2.62 -14.26
CA GLY A 142 -7.80 2.77 -14.71
C GLY A 142 -6.76 2.87 -13.60
N ALA A 143 -7.05 2.39 -12.40
CA ALA A 143 -6.01 2.16 -11.40
C ALA A 143 -4.96 1.19 -11.95
N GLY A 144 -3.68 1.44 -11.69
CA GLY A 144 -2.60 0.56 -12.08
C GLY A 144 -2.34 -0.54 -11.05
N GLU A 145 -2.58 -0.27 -9.78
CA GLU A 145 -2.35 -1.21 -8.68
C GLU A 145 -3.38 -1.00 -7.55
N ILE A 146 -3.59 -2.05 -6.76
CA ILE A 146 -4.37 -2.00 -5.52
C ILE A 146 -3.43 -2.25 -4.34
N LEU A 147 -3.39 -1.33 -3.37
CA LEU A 147 -2.78 -1.53 -2.06
C LEU A 147 -3.87 -1.98 -1.08
N LEU A 148 -3.93 -3.28 -0.79
CA LEU A 148 -5.00 -3.88 0.01
C LEU A 148 -4.56 -4.08 1.46
N THR A 149 -5.16 -3.34 2.38
CA THR A 149 -4.92 -3.48 3.82
C THR A 149 -6.10 -4.14 4.52
N SER A 150 -5.85 -5.28 5.18
CA SER A 150 -6.83 -5.86 6.10
C SER A 150 -6.72 -5.15 7.45
N MET A 151 -7.79 -4.42 7.82
CA MET A 151 -7.88 -3.74 9.11
C MET A 151 -7.97 -4.72 10.29
N ASP A 152 -8.48 -5.93 10.05
CA ASP A 152 -8.57 -6.97 11.07
C ASP A 152 -7.20 -7.59 11.39
N LYS A 153 -6.26 -7.48 10.46
CA LYS A 153 -4.92 -8.05 10.57
C LYS A 153 -3.84 -7.01 10.87
N ASP A 154 -4.06 -5.76 10.46
CA ASP A 154 -3.06 -4.71 10.64
C ASP A 154 -2.65 -4.53 12.10
N GLY A 155 -1.34 -4.52 12.36
CA GLY A 155 -0.74 -4.42 13.68
C GLY A 155 -0.81 -5.70 14.56
N THR A 156 -1.42 -6.80 14.08
CA THR A 156 -1.61 -8.04 14.88
C THR A 156 -0.43 -9.00 14.82
N LYS A 157 0.43 -8.91 13.80
CA LYS A 157 1.51 -9.88 13.50
C LYS A 157 1.01 -11.32 13.26
N SER A 158 -0.28 -11.52 12.93
CA SER A 158 -0.90 -12.84 12.75
C SER A 158 -1.00 -13.30 11.29
N GLY A 159 -0.31 -12.64 10.39
CA GLY A 159 -0.34 -12.87 8.95
C GLY A 159 -1.37 -12.03 8.21
N TYR A 160 -1.26 -12.01 6.87
CA TYR A 160 -2.23 -11.36 6.01
C TYR A 160 -3.62 -12.03 6.08
N ASP A 161 -4.66 -11.31 5.73
CA ASP A 161 -5.99 -11.89 5.50
C ASP A 161 -6.02 -12.59 4.13
N ILE A 162 -5.67 -13.88 4.13
CA ILE A 162 -5.57 -14.69 2.92
C ILE A 162 -6.91 -14.81 2.18
N ASN A 163 -8.02 -14.84 2.92
CA ASN A 163 -9.35 -14.93 2.30
C ASN A 163 -9.71 -13.63 1.57
N LEU A 164 -9.46 -12.48 2.19
CA LEU A 164 -9.62 -11.17 1.56
C LEU A 164 -8.71 -11.05 0.33
N LEU A 165 -7.41 -11.40 0.45
CA LEU A 165 -6.46 -11.37 -0.66
C LEU A 165 -6.96 -12.19 -1.84
N LYS A 166 -7.33 -13.46 -1.62
CA LYS A 166 -7.88 -14.32 -2.68
C LYS A 166 -9.11 -13.72 -3.34
N ALA A 167 -10.04 -13.19 -2.55
CA ALA A 167 -11.26 -12.61 -3.07
C ALA A 167 -10.97 -11.44 -4.02
N ILE A 168 -10.00 -10.58 -3.68
CA ILE A 168 -9.61 -9.44 -4.51
C ILE A 168 -8.76 -9.87 -5.71
N THR A 169 -7.71 -10.69 -5.50
CA THR A 169 -6.81 -11.11 -6.59
C THR A 169 -7.49 -11.97 -7.64
N GLN A 170 -8.55 -12.68 -7.29
CA GLN A 170 -9.37 -13.45 -8.25
C GLN A 170 -10.43 -12.60 -8.96
N SER A 171 -10.71 -11.41 -8.46
CA SER A 171 -11.75 -10.51 -9.01
C SER A 171 -11.20 -9.37 -9.87
N THR A 172 -9.87 -9.17 -9.88
CA THR A 172 -9.17 -8.11 -10.63
C THR A 172 -7.95 -8.68 -11.36
N ASN A 173 -7.51 -8.00 -12.42
CA ASN A 173 -6.33 -8.38 -13.21
C ASN A 173 -5.12 -7.47 -12.96
N ILE A 174 -5.30 -6.36 -12.24
CA ILE A 174 -4.20 -5.46 -11.88
C ILE A 174 -3.46 -5.97 -10.65
N PRO A 175 -2.17 -5.64 -10.50
CA PRO A 175 -1.37 -6.03 -9.33
C PRO A 175 -2.03 -5.65 -8.01
N VAL A 176 -2.02 -6.60 -7.06
CA VAL A 176 -2.48 -6.40 -5.69
C VAL A 176 -1.29 -6.50 -4.75
N ILE A 177 -1.08 -5.45 -3.95
CA ILE A 177 -0.06 -5.38 -2.90
C ILE A 177 -0.73 -5.74 -1.57
N ALA A 178 -0.29 -6.84 -0.95
CA ALA A 178 -0.81 -7.25 0.36
C ALA A 178 -0.24 -6.39 1.48
N SER A 179 -1.11 -5.89 2.36
CA SER A 179 -0.74 -5.05 3.52
C SER A 179 -1.50 -5.45 4.78
N GLY A 180 -0.85 -5.27 5.94
CA GLY A 180 -1.42 -5.50 7.27
C GLY A 180 -1.29 -6.92 7.79
N GLY A 181 -0.61 -7.09 8.96
CA GLY A 181 -0.56 -8.33 9.71
C GLY A 181 0.75 -9.13 9.67
N VAL A 182 1.76 -8.68 8.93
CA VAL A 182 3.03 -9.41 8.85
C VAL A 182 3.74 -9.47 10.21
N GLY A 183 4.14 -10.68 10.62
CA GLY A 183 4.87 -10.92 11.86
C GLY A 183 6.11 -11.81 11.68
N ASN A 184 6.22 -12.53 10.55
CA ASN A 184 7.36 -13.38 10.22
C ASN A 184 7.47 -13.59 8.71
N LEU A 185 8.51 -14.32 8.26
CA LEU A 185 8.80 -14.54 6.84
C LEU A 185 7.78 -15.49 6.16
N ASP A 186 7.20 -16.45 6.91
CA ASP A 186 6.15 -17.34 6.37
C ASP A 186 4.91 -16.54 5.94
N HIS A 187 4.61 -15.45 6.64
CA HIS A 187 3.49 -14.59 6.27
C HIS A 187 3.69 -13.90 4.92
N LEU A 188 4.93 -13.52 4.56
CA LEU A 188 5.26 -12.96 3.24
C LEU A 188 5.01 -14.01 2.14
N TYR A 189 5.50 -15.23 2.37
CA TYR A 189 5.27 -16.37 1.48
C TYR A 189 3.77 -16.65 1.28
N ASP A 190 3.02 -16.70 2.36
CA ASP A 190 1.58 -16.95 2.35
C ASP A 190 0.80 -15.87 1.58
N GLY A 191 1.20 -14.60 1.72
CA GLY A 191 0.60 -13.50 0.96
C GLY A 191 0.73 -13.68 -0.55
N ILE A 192 1.93 -14.09 -1.01
CA ILE A 192 2.20 -14.32 -2.44
C ILE A 192 1.54 -15.60 -2.91
N VAL A 193 1.87 -16.74 -2.29
CA VAL A 193 1.53 -18.07 -2.82
C VAL A 193 0.08 -18.46 -2.51
N LYS A 194 -0.37 -18.21 -1.29
CA LYS A 194 -1.75 -18.52 -0.89
C LYS A 194 -2.73 -17.38 -1.20
N GLY A 195 -2.30 -16.13 -1.04
CA GLY A 195 -3.13 -14.95 -1.29
C GLY A 195 -3.19 -14.52 -2.75
N GLY A 196 -2.19 -14.90 -3.57
CA GLY A 196 -2.07 -14.49 -4.96
C GLY A 196 -1.61 -13.03 -5.15
N ALA A 197 -1.05 -12.42 -4.10
CA ALA A 197 -0.56 -11.05 -4.18
C ALA A 197 0.65 -10.93 -5.12
N SER A 198 0.70 -9.85 -5.90
CA SER A 198 1.82 -9.52 -6.79
C SER A 198 3.00 -8.95 -6.03
N ALA A 199 2.75 -8.30 -4.89
CA ALA A 199 3.74 -7.78 -3.98
C ALA A 199 3.24 -7.86 -2.52
N VAL A 200 4.18 -7.81 -1.58
CA VAL A 200 3.89 -7.84 -0.14
C VAL A 200 4.55 -6.66 0.55
N LEU A 201 3.76 -5.92 1.32
CA LEU A 201 4.21 -4.80 2.12
C LEU A 201 4.31 -5.20 3.58
N ALA A 202 5.44 -4.90 4.20
CA ALA A 202 5.66 -5.07 5.63
C ALA A 202 6.34 -3.82 6.21
N ALA A 203 5.96 -3.43 7.40
CA ALA A 203 6.52 -2.28 8.10
C ALA A 203 7.26 -2.73 9.37
N SER A 204 6.54 -3.18 10.39
CA SER A 204 7.08 -3.38 11.74
C SER A 204 8.25 -4.35 11.81
N ILE A 205 8.23 -5.46 11.07
CA ILE A 205 9.30 -6.46 11.09
C ILE A 205 10.64 -5.91 10.58
N PHE A 206 10.59 -4.94 9.66
CA PHE A 206 11.76 -4.25 9.11
C PHE A 206 12.11 -3.00 9.94
N HIS A 207 11.13 -2.19 10.34
CA HIS A 207 11.34 -0.98 11.16
C HIS A 207 12.01 -1.28 12.51
N TYR A 208 11.67 -2.41 13.13
CA TYR A 208 12.24 -2.80 14.43
C TYR A 208 13.42 -3.77 14.30
N GLY A 209 13.90 -4.03 13.08
CA GLY A 209 15.06 -4.88 12.84
C GLY A 209 14.84 -6.34 13.20
N GLU A 210 13.59 -6.82 13.25
CA GLU A 210 13.29 -8.24 13.50
C GLU A 210 13.83 -9.12 12.37
N TYR A 211 13.78 -8.61 11.13
CA TYR A 211 14.35 -9.20 9.93
C TYR A 211 14.98 -8.13 9.06
N LYS A 212 15.98 -8.49 8.25
CA LYS A 212 16.47 -7.66 7.15
C LYS A 212 15.67 -7.97 5.88
N ILE A 213 15.58 -7.01 4.97
CA ILE A 213 14.91 -7.20 3.67
C ILE A 213 15.60 -8.32 2.87
N LYS A 214 16.93 -8.38 2.93
CA LYS A 214 17.72 -9.44 2.31
C LYS A 214 17.32 -10.83 2.83
N ASP A 215 17.17 -11.01 4.15
CA ASP A 215 16.76 -12.28 4.76
C ASP A 215 15.37 -12.72 4.24
N ALA A 216 14.45 -11.76 4.09
CA ALA A 216 13.12 -12.02 3.56
C ALA A 216 13.18 -12.49 2.09
N LYS A 217 14.01 -11.86 1.27
CA LYS A 217 14.19 -12.25 -0.13
C LYS A 217 14.87 -13.62 -0.28
N GLU A 218 15.92 -13.87 0.50
CA GLU A 218 16.59 -15.18 0.52
C GLU A 218 15.62 -16.30 0.96
N TYR A 219 14.80 -16.02 1.98
CA TYR A 219 13.76 -16.96 2.41
C TYR A 219 12.75 -17.24 1.29
N LEU A 220 12.18 -16.22 0.65
CA LEU A 220 11.23 -16.38 -0.45
C LEU A 220 11.84 -17.15 -1.63
N ASN A 221 13.08 -16.82 -2.00
CA ASN A 221 13.82 -17.52 -3.04
C ASN A 221 14.02 -19.00 -2.69
N SER A 222 14.34 -19.33 -1.44
CA SER A 222 14.48 -20.72 -0.96
C SER A 222 13.18 -21.53 -1.06
N LYS A 223 12.03 -20.83 -1.12
CA LYS A 223 10.70 -21.41 -1.31
C LYS A 223 10.23 -21.38 -2.79
N ASN A 224 11.13 -21.14 -3.73
CA ASN A 224 10.85 -21.01 -5.16
C ASN A 224 9.91 -19.86 -5.54
N VAL A 225 9.84 -18.81 -4.74
CA VAL A 225 9.20 -17.56 -5.12
C VAL A 225 10.23 -16.71 -5.86
N SER A 226 9.90 -16.27 -7.08
CA SER A 226 10.78 -15.42 -7.87
C SER A 226 10.89 -14.04 -7.23
N VAL A 227 12.10 -13.66 -6.81
CA VAL A 227 12.42 -12.36 -6.22
C VAL A 227 13.74 -11.84 -6.77
N ARG A 228 13.90 -10.52 -6.81
CA ARG A 228 15.19 -9.90 -7.14
C ARG A 228 16.10 -9.98 -5.90
N LEU A 229 17.22 -10.66 -5.98
CA LEU A 229 18.25 -10.74 -4.94
C LEU A 229 19.24 -9.58 -5.04
#